data_2badddab6098004aacfb14d2549c8226
#
_entry.id   2badddab6098004aacfb14d2549c8226
#
_cell.length_a   1.000
_cell.length_b   1.000
_cell.length_c   1.000
_cell.angle_alpha   90.00
_cell.angle_beta   90.00
_cell.angle_gamma   90.00
#
_symmetry.space_group_name_H-M   'P 1'
#
loop_
_entity.id
_entity.type
_entity.pdbx_description
1 polymer ?
#
loop_
_entity_poly.entity_id
_entity_poly.type
_entity_poly.pdbx_seq_one_letter_code
_entity_poly.pdbx_strand_id
1 'polypeptide(L)'
;RMFHQIHHSPQRLEVITSFYKHPLEMIVNSIIGSLLVYTFLGLSLEAGAIYTFLTAIGEFFYHTNIKTPRWVGFIFQRPEMHRIHHQYNRHKNNYGDITWWDMLFGTYENPKEWTKTCGFTPQKEEQLIDMLKFKDIHKKK
;
A
#
# COMPACT_ATOMS: atom_id res chain seq x y z
N ARG A 1 0.38 -2.10 -12.27
CA ARG A 1 0.42 -3.51 -11.85
C ARG A 1 1.85 -4.04 -11.80
N MET A 2 2.65 -3.96 -12.88
CA MET A 2 4.01 -4.52 -12.93
C MET A 2 4.98 -3.90 -11.92
N PHE A 3 4.88 -2.61 -11.65
CA PHE A 3 5.75 -1.94 -10.67
C PHE A 3 5.39 -2.31 -9.22
N HIS A 4 4.11 -2.44 -8.92
CA HIS A 4 3.58 -2.64 -7.57
C HIS A 4 3.40 -4.11 -7.18
N GLN A 5 3.72 -5.06 -8.09
CA GLN A 5 3.54 -6.48 -7.82
C GLN A 5 4.47 -6.99 -6.71
N ILE A 6 5.66 -6.41 -6.55
CA ILE A 6 6.58 -6.76 -5.46
C ILE A 6 5.92 -6.47 -4.11
N HIS A 7 5.32 -5.29 -3.95
CA HIS A 7 4.65 -4.89 -2.72
C HIS A 7 3.46 -5.80 -2.37
N HIS A 8 2.75 -6.28 -3.37
CA HIS A 8 1.62 -7.19 -3.20
C HIS A 8 2.00 -8.67 -3.10
N SER A 9 3.28 -9.03 -3.28
CA SER A 9 3.68 -10.44 -3.29
C SER A 9 3.69 -11.13 -1.92
N PRO A 10 4.06 -10.46 -0.78
CA PRO A 10 4.17 -11.12 0.51
C PRO A 10 2.82 -11.66 1.01
N GLN A 11 2.83 -12.92 1.45
CA GLN A 11 1.66 -13.59 2.02
C GLN A 11 1.33 -13.11 3.42
N ARG A 12 2.29 -12.49 4.10
CA ARG A 12 2.15 -11.92 5.43
C ARG A 12 2.40 -10.42 5.36
N LEU A 13 1.42 -9.64 5.79
CA LEU A 13 1.54 -8.20 5.96
C LEU A 13 2.18 -7.89 7.31
N GLU A 14 3.28 -7.18 7.26
CA GLU A 14 4.03 -6.67 8.42
C GLU A 14 4.55 -5.28 8.10
N VAL A 15 4.97 -4.51 9.11
CA VAL A 15 5.54 -3.17 8.89
C VAL A 15 6.67 -3.19 7.86
N ILE A 16 7.50 -4.23 7.86
CA ILE A 16 8.58 -4.39 6.88
C ILE A 16 8.05 -4.49 5.44
N THR A 17 6.83 -4.94 5.23
CA THR A 17 6.21 -5.05 3.90
C THR A 17 6.03 -3.68 3.24
N SER A 18 5.89 -2.60 4.02
CA SER A 18 5.81 -1.24 3.51
C SER A 18 7.04 -0.83 2.69
N PHE A 19 8.20 -1.39 3.01
CA PHE A 19 9.47 -1.17 2.29
C PHE A 19 9.68 -2.13 1.13
N TYR A 20 8.88 -3.19 1.01
CA TYR A 20 9.03 -4.20 -0.02
C TYR A 20 8.40 -3.71 -1.32
N LYS A 21 9.10 -2.82 -2.00
CA LYS A 21 8.68 -2.13 -3.22
C LYS A 21 9.76 -2.22 -4.30
N HIS A 22 9.33 -2.07 -5.55
CA HIS A 22 10.28 -1.99 -6.66
C HIS A 22 11.10 -0.70 -6.54
N PRO A 23 12.46 -0.72 -6.66
CA PRO A 23 13.28 0.48 -6.51
C PRO A 23 12.85 1.63 -7.44
N LEU A 24 12.49 1.33 -8.68
CA LEU A 24 11.99 2.35 -9.61
C LEU A 24 10.64 2.94 -9.16
N GLU A 25 9.77 2.15 -8.56
CA GLU A 25 8.53 2.65 -7.97
C GLU A 25 8.82 3.65 -6.84
N MET A 26 9.76 3.32 -5.97
CA MET A 26 10.18 4.22 -4.89
C MET A 26 10.71 5.55 -5.43
N ILE A 27 11.56 5.51 -6.46
CA ILE A 27 12.10 6.71 -7.11
C ILE A 27 10.99 7.56 -7.72
N VAL A 28 10.11 6.95 -8.50
CA VAL A 28 9.00 7.65 -9.17
C VAL A 28 8.06 8.28 -8.15
N ASN A 29 7.67 7.53 -7.12
CA ASN A 29 6.78 8.05 -6.06
C ASN A 29 7.44 9.19 -5.28
N SER A 30 8.76 9.11 -5.01
CA SER A 30 9.50 10.18 -4.35
C SER A 30 9.56 11.45 -5.20
N ILE A 31 9.79 11.33 -6.51
CA ILE A 31 9.80 12.48 -7.42
C ILE A 31 8.42 13.11 -7.50
N ILE A 32 7.36 12.31 -7.73
CA ILE A 32 5.98 12.81 -7.82
C ILE A 32 5.55 13.47 -6.51
N GLY A 33 5.83 12.81 -5.37
CA GLY A 33 5.52 13.36 -4.05
C GLY A 33 6.25 14.67 -3.78
N SER A 34 7.54 14.77 -4.11
CA SER A 34 8.32 15.99 -3.95
C SER A 34 7.80 17.13 -4.83
N LEU A 35 7.48 16.86 -6.08
CA LEU A 35 6.88 17.84 -6.98
C LEU A 35 5.53 18.34 -6.46
N LEU A 36 4.68 17.43 -5.97
CA LEU A 36 3.39 17.78 -5.39
C LEU A 36 3.56 18.67 -4.15
N VAL A 37 4.39 18.23 -3.20
CA VAL A 37 4.56 18.89 -1.89
C VAL A 37 5.25 20.24 -2.02
N TYR A 38 6.37 20.30 -2.72
CA TYR A 38 7.22 21.50 -2.73
C TYR A 38 6.89 22.45 -3.89
N THR A 39 6.59 21.91 -5.08
CA THR A 39 6.37 22.75 -6.25
C THR A 39 4.91 23.13 -6.40
N PHE A 40 3.99 22.18 -6.28
CA PHE A 40 2.56 22.45 -6.51
C PHE A 40 1.89 23.06 -5.28
N LEU A 41 2.12 22.50 -4.07
CA LEU A 41 1.54 23.01 -2.82
C LEU A 41 2.38 24.10 -2.15
N GLY A 42 3.63 24.31 -2.57
CA GLY A 42 4.51 25.34 -2.04
C GLY A 42 4.88 25.20 -0.56
N LEU A 43 4.90 23.97 -0.05
CA LEU A 43 5.23 23.73 1.37
C LEU A 43 6.71 24.01 1.65
N SER A 44 7.00 24.51 2.87
CA SER A 44 8.38 24.61 3.37
C SER A 44 9.00 23.22 3.58
N LEU A 45 10.33 23.16 3.70
CA LEU A 45 11.04 21.90 3.97
C LEU A 45 10.57 21.26 5.28
N GLU A 46 10.34 22.07 6.32
CA GLU A 46 9.86 21.60 7.62
C GLU A 46 8.45 21.01 7.51
N ALA A 47 7.54 21.70 6.83
CA ALA A 47 6.17 21.22 6.60
C ALA A 47 6.16 19.94 5.76
N GLY A 48 7.00 19.87 4.72
CA GLY A 48 7.17 18.69 3.90
C GLY A 48 7.77 17.50 4.68
N ALA A 49 8.71 17.76 5.59
CA ALA A 49 9.26 16.72 6.46
C ALA A 49 8.20 16.17 7.43
N ILE A 50 7.39 17.03 8.05
CA ILE A 50 6.29 16.61 8.91
C ILE A 50 5.26 15.80 8.12
N TYR A 51 4.88 16.26 6.93
CA TYR A 51 3.98 15.53 6.04
C TYR A 51 4.51 14.13 5.73
N THR A 52 5.78 14.03 5.31
CA THR A 52 6.42 12.74 4.99
C THR A 52 6.47 11.82 6.20
N PHE A 53 6.77 12.36 7.38
CA PHE A 53 6.79 11.58 8.62
C PHE A 53 5.39 11.05 8.99
N LEU A 54 4.36 11.87 8.89
CA LEU A 54 2.98 11.45 9.21
C LEU A 54 2.45 10.41 8.21
N THR A 55 2.74 10.56 6.91
CA THR A 55 2.37 9.57 5.90
C THR A 55 3.10 8.25 6.09
N ALA A 56 4.39 8.28 6.48
CA ALA A 56 5.13 7.07 6.82
C ALA A 56 4.54 6.35 8.05
N ILE A 57 4.14 7.08 9.09
CA ILE A 57 3.43 6.48 10.24
C ILE A 57 2.12 5.81 9.79
N GLY A 58 1.36 6.47 8.93
CA GLY A 58 0.14 5.91 8.35
C GLY A 58 0.43 4.61 7.61
N GLU A 59 1.44 4.63 6.73
CA GLU A 59 1.86 3.45 5.97
C GLU A 59 2.28 2.29 6.87
N PHE A 60 3.05 2.55 7.92
CA PHE A 60 3.43 1.53 8.89
C PHE A 60 2.23 0.99 9.66
N PHE A 61 1.32 1.88 10.07
CA PHE A 61 0.13 1.50 10.82
C PHE A 61 -0.72 0.48 10.08
N TYR A 62 -1.11 0.75 8.84
CA TYR A 62 -2.00 -0.17 8.12
C TYR A 62 -1.29 -1.44 7.61
N HIS A 63 0.05 -1.50 7.65
CA HIS A 63 0.82 -2.74 7.43
C HIS A 63 1.05 -3.57 8.71
N THR A 64 0.57 -3.12 9.87
CA THR A 64 0.68 -3.92 11.09
C THR A 64 -0.25 -5.14 11.10
N ASN A 65 0.02 -6.11 11.98
CA ASN A 65 -0.83 -7.27 12.23
C ASN A 65 -1.67 -7.10 13.52
N ILE A 66 -2.13 -5.88 13.79
CA ILE A 66 -2.99 -5.59 14.94
C ILE A 66 -4.45 -5.47 14.51
N LYS A 67 -5.36 -5.89 15.39
CA LYS A 67 -6.79 -5.62 15.21
C LYS A 67 -7.11 -4.25 15.77
N THR A 68 -7.88 -3.48 15.01
CA THR A 68 -8.22 -2.11 15.38
C THR A 68 -9.73 -1.90 15.47
N PRO A 69 -10.21 -0.94 16.29
CA PRO A 69 -11.63 -0.61 16.36
C PRO A 69 -12.15 -0.16 15.00
N ARG A 70 -13.35 -0.64 14.63
CA ARG A 70 -13.95 -0.37 13.32
C ARG A 70 -14.13 1.12 13.01
N TRP A 71 -14.36 1.94 14.03
CA TRP A 71 -14.56 3.38 13.87
C TRP A 71 -13.32 4.11 13.31
N VAL A 72 -12.11 3.59 13.56
CA VAL A 72 -10.85 4.13 12.99
C VAL A 72 -10.94 4.15 11.46
N GLY A 73 -11.56 3.14 10.86
CA GLY A 73 -11.71 3.00 9.42
C GLY A 73 -12.61 4.03 8.74
N PHE A 74 -13.27 4.91 9.49
CA PHE A 74 -14.00 6.04 8.90
C PHE A 74 -13.10 7.27 8.65
N ILE A 75 -11.87 7.25 9.17
CA ILE A 75 -10.91 8.35 9.03
C ILE A 75 -9.63 7.85 8.38
N PHE A 76 -9.04 6.79 8.94
CA PHE A 76 -7.75 6.24 8.51
C PHE A 76 -7.91 4.81 8.01
N GLN A 77 -7.08 4.44 7.05
CA GLN A 77 -7.00 3.05 6.60
C GLN A 77 -6.52 2.16 7.77
N ARG A 78 -7.30 1.13 8.07
CA ARG A 78 -7.00 0.14 9.11
C ARG A 78 -6.19 -1.02 8.52
N PRO A 79 -5.42 -1.74 9.35
CA PRO A 79 -4.77 -2.98 8.90
C PRO A 79 -5.73 -3.97 8.26
N GLU A 80 -6.95 -4.13 8.81
CA GLU A 80 -7.98 -5.00 8.24
C GLU A 80 -8.44 -4.56 6.85
N MET A 81 -8.48 -3.26 6.60
CA MET A 81 -8.86 -2.69 5.30
C MET A 81 -7.74 -2.89 4.28
N HIS A 82 -6.49 -2.64 4.69
CA HIS A 82 -5.33 -2.79 3.81
C HIS A 82 -5.08 -4.26 3.43
N ARG A 83 -5.41 -5.20 4.30
CA ARG A 83 -5.40 -6.63 3.97
C ARG A 83 -6.35 -6.98 2.82
N ILE A 84 -7.48 -6.29 2.66
CA ILE A 84 -8.35 -6.45 1.49
C ILE A 84 -7.63 -5.98 0.23
N HIS A 85 -6.92 -4.85 0.32
CA HIS A 85 -6.10 -4.33 -0.78
C HIS A 85 -5.02 -5.34 -1.21
N HIS A 86 -4.38 -6.01 -0.26
CA HIS A 86 -3.40 -7.07 -0.50
C HIS A 86 -3.99 -8.47 -0.70
N GLN A 87 -5.33 -8.60 -0.69
CA GLN A 87 -5.97 -9.91 -0.77
C GLN A 87 -5.62 -10.62 -2.07
N TYR A 88 -5.26 -11.90 -1.95
CA TYR A 88 -4.95 -12.77 -3.08
C TYR A 88 -6.02 -12.72 -4.18
N ASN A 89 -5.61 -12.53 -5.42
CA ASN A 89 -6.45 -12.39 -6.62
C ASN A 89 -7.48 -11.23 -6.59
N ARG A 90 -7.43 -10.35 -5.63
CA ARG A 90 -8.36 -9.22 -5.54
C ARG A 90 -7.69 -7.89 -5.88
N HIS A 91 -6.72 -7.46 -5.09
CA HIS A 91 -5.94 -6.22 -5.26
C HIS A 91 -6.82 -5.01 -5.64
N LYS A 92 -7.88 -4.81 -4.89
CA LYS A 92 -8.88 -3.76 -5.08
C LYS A 92 -9.21 -3.13 -3.74
N ASN A 93 -9.87 -1.96 -3.80
CA ASN A 93 -10.37 -1.24 -2.64
C ASN A 93 -9.27 -0.68 -1.72
N ASN A 94 -9.64 0.27 -0.92
CA ASN A 94 -8.81 0.85 0.15
C ASN A 94 -7.42 1.28 -0.33
N TYR A 95 -7.38 2.26 -1.23
CA TYR A 95 -6.15 2.77 -1.84
C TYR A 95 -5.53 3.92 -1.05
N GLY A 96 -6.35 4.68 -0.32
CA GLY A 96 -5.93 5.90 0.36
C GLY A 96 -5.63 5.69 1.84
N ASP A 97 -4.62 6.40 2.35
CA ASP A 97 -4.32 6.43 3.78
C ASP A 97 -5.48 7.02 4.58
N ILE A 98 -6.08 8.09 4.04
CA ILE A 98 -7.33 8.68 4.51
C ILE A 98 -8.47 8.08 3.70
N THR A 99 -9.38 7.39 4.38
CA THR A 99 -10.44 6.59 3.77
C THR A 99 -11.51 7.39 3.04
N TRP A 100 -11.56 8.70 3.23
CA TRP A 100 -12.52 9.58 2.54
C TRP A 100 -12.35 9.58 1.02
N TRP A 101 -11.13 9.38 0.52
CA TRP A 101 -10.88 9.21 -0.90
C TRP A 101 -11.55 7.93 -1.43
N ASP A 102 -11.41 6.83 -0.70
CA ASP A 102 -12.05 5.57 -1.07
C ASP A 102 -13.59 5.66 -1.00
N MET A 103 -14.12 6.41 -0.03
CA MET A 103 -15.57 6.68 0.04
C MET A 103 -16.03 7.49 -1.18
N LEU A 104 -15.28 8.52 -1.57
CA LEU A 104 -15.60 9.38 -2.71
C LEU A 104 -15.59 8.60 -4.03
N PHE A 105 -14.60 7.72 -4.22
CA PHE A 105 -14.43 6.94 -5.44
C PHE A 105 -15.10 5.56 -5.42
N GLY A 106 -15.85 5.22 -4.36
CA GLY A 106 -16.59 3.96 -4.25
C GLY A 106 -15.69 2.72 -4.06
N THR A 107 -14.48 2.90 -3.58
CA THR A 107 -13.51 1.83 -3.30
C THR A 107 -13.38 1.51 -1.82
N TYR A 108 -14.15 2.17 -0.97
CA TYR A 108 -14.14 1.98 0.48
C TYR A 108 -14.72 0.64 0.89
N GLU A 109 -13.98 -0.09 1.72
CA GLU A 109 -14.45 -1.34 2.34
C GLU A 109 -13.84 -1.47 3.75
N ASN A 110 -14.70 -1.44 4.77
CA ASN A 110 -14.30 -1.52 6.17
C ASN A 110 -14.82 -2.83 6.79
N PRO A 111 -14.06 -3.94 6.71
CA PRO A 111 -14.50 -5.26 7.14
C PRO A 111 -14.57 -5.37 8.66
N LYS A 112 -15.39 -6.32 9.15
CA LYS A 112 -15.43 -6.71 10.55
C LYS A 112 -14.34 -7.74 10.89
N GLU A 113 -14.00 -8.56 9.91
CA GLU A 113 -13.10 -9.71 10.05
C GLU A 113 -11.82 -9.52 9.25
N TRP A 114 -10.76 -10.21 9.67
CA TRP A 114 -9.53 -10.30 8.89
C TRP A 114 -9.73 -11.05 7.59
N THR A 115 -9.17 -10.52 6.52
CA THR A 115 -8.96 -11.28 5.29
C THR A 115 -7.92 -12.39 5.55
N LYS A 116 -8.26 -13.62 5.22
CA LYS A 116 -7.44 -14.78 5.56
C LYS A 116 -6.15 -14.89 4.75
N THR A 117 -6.19 -14.55 3.45
CA THR A 117 -5.08 -14.73 2.51
C THR A 117 -4.69 -13.41 1.87
N CYS A 118 -3.44 -13.03 2.04
CA CYS A 118 -2.81 -11.91 1.33
C CYS A 118 -1.75 -12.44 0.36
N GLY A 119 -1.21 -11.57 -0.45
CA GLY A 119 -0.06 -11.84 -1.28
C GLY A 119 -0.33 -12.72 -2.49
N PHE A 120 0.71 -13.40 -2.93
CA PHE A 120 0.69 -14.35 -4.04
C PHE A 120 0.82 -15.78 -3.54
N THR A 121 0.77 -16.76 -4.46
CA THR A 121 1.15 -18.14 -4.11
C THR A 121 2.65 -18.21 -3.80
N PRO A 122 3.12 -19.16 -2.96
CA PRO A 122 4.55 -19.29 -2.65
C PRO A 122 5.43 -19.29 -3.90
N GLN A 123 5.06 -20.04 -4.92
CA GLN A 123 5.80 -20.14 -6.18
C GLN A 123 5.91 -18.81 -6.95
N LYS A 124 4.95 -17.90 -6.77
CA LYS A 124 4.98 -16.57 -7.39
C LYS A 124 5.71 -15.55 -6.52
N GLU A 125 5.60 -15.67 -5.21
CA GLU A 125 6.33 -14.81 -4.26
C GLU A 125 7.83 -14.96 -4.43
N GLU A 126 8.32 -16.17 -4.68
CA GLU A 126 9.74 -16.48 -4.92
C GLU A 126 10.30 -15.90 -6.23
N GLN A 127 9.45 -15.41 -7.15
CA GLN A 127 9.89 -14.86 -8.44
C GLN A 127 10.34 -13.39 -8.35
N LEU A 128 10.99 -12.99 -7.27
CA LEU A 128 11.43 -11.61 -7.06
C LEU A 128 12.29 -11.07 -8.20
N ILE A 129 13.23 -11.86 -8.71
CA ILE A 129 14.12 -11.44 -9.81
C ILE A 129 13.32 -11.14 -11.09
N ASP A 130 12.29 -11.92 -11.38
CA ASP A 130 11.44 -11.67 -12.54
C ASP A 130 10.57 -10.43 -12.35
N MET A 131 10.07 -10.20 -11.14
CA MET A 131 9.35 -8.97 -10.79
C MET A 131 10.25 -7.73 -10.89
N LEU A 132 11.50 -7.80 -10.45
CA LEU A 132 12.50 -6.73 -10.60
C LEU A 132 12.84 -6.45 -12.07
N LYS A 133 12.71 -7.43 -12.96
CA LYS A 133 12.87 -7.30 -14.41
C LYS A 133 11.58 -6.91 -15.13
N PHE A 134 10.56 -6.42 -14.40
CA PHE A 134 9.25 -6.02 -14.93
C PHE A 134 8.47 -7.14 -15.64
N LYS A 135 8.76 -8.39 -15.38
CA LYS A 135 7.95 -9.48 -15.89
C LYS A 135 6.64 -9.58 -15.08
N ASP A 136 5.53 -9.63 -15.78
CA ASP A 136 4.23 -9.90 -15.15
C ASP A 136 4.14 -11.41 -14.84
N ILE A 137 4.34 -11.75 -13.56
CA ILE A 137 4.30 -13.14 -13.08
C ILE A 137 2.88 -13.74 -13.07
N HIS A 138 1.85 -12.97 -13.39
CA HIS A 138 0.47 -13.43 -13.49
C HIS A 138 0.07 -13.82 -14.91
N LYS A 139 0.84 -13.45 -15.93
CA LYS A 139 0.60 -13.92 -17.28
C LYS A 139 0.88 -15.42 -17.35
N LYS A 140 -0.12 -16.20 -17.76
CA LYS A 140 0.11 -17.59 -18.12
C LYS A 140 1.07 -17.62 -19.32
N LYS A 141 2.11 -18.44 -19.21
CA LYS A 141 2.95 -18.78 -20.37
C LYS A 141 2.12 -19.58 -21.36
#